data_884b9d41f275caeaf6071738b4085ece
#
_entry.id   884b9d41f275caeaf6071738b4085ece
#
_cell.length_a   1.000
_cell.length_b   1.000
_cell.length_c   1.000
_cell.angle_alpha   90.00
_cell.angle_beta   90.00
_cell.angle_gamma   90.00
#
_symmetry.space_group_name_H-M   'P 1'
#
loop_
_entity.id
_entity.type
_entity.pdbx_description
1 polymer ?
#
loop_
_entity_poly.entity_id
_entity_poly.type
_entity_poly.pdbx_seq_one_letter_code
_entity_poly.pdbx_strand_id
1 'polypeptide(L)'
;MPITPQEALQRTIEHREIFHDEMVDLMRQIMRGDVSPTMTAAILTGLRVKKETVGEIAGAATVMREFSRTVDVADRTHLVDIVGTGGDGSHTFNISTASMFVAAAAGATAFIAGWACARSSTSLGP
;
A
#
# COMPACT_ATOMS: atom_id res chain seq x y z
N MET A 1 -1.51 12.09 22.81
CA MET A 1 -0.47 11.13 23.24
C MET A 1 -0.38 10.05 22.16
N PRO A 2 0.79 9.60 21.77
CA PRO A 2 0.90 8.50 20.83
C PRO A 2 0.25 7.24 21.42
N ILE A 3 -0.52 6.53 20.62
CA ILE A 3 -1.17 5.28 21.03
C ILE A 3 -0.12 4.17 21.19
N THR A 4 -0.26 3.35 22.20
CA THR A 4 0.57 2.14 22.34
C THR A 4 0.01 0.99 21.52
N PRO A 5 0.86 0.06 21.01
CA PRO A 5 0.37 -1.12 20.29
C PRO A 5 -0.60 -1.97 21.12
N GLN A 6 -0.40 -2.06 22.42
CA GLN A 6 -1.28 -2.79 23.34
C GLN A 6 -2.66 -2.12 23.44
N GLU A 7 -2.69 -0.80 23.55
CA GLU A 7 -3.93 -0.05 23.59
C GLU A 7 -4.67 -0.14 22.25
N ALA A 8 -3.94 -0.07 21.14
CA ALA A 8 -4.51 -0.24 19.81
C ALA A 8 -5.17 -1.62 19.67
N LEU A 9 -4.48 -2.69 20.08
CA LEU A 9 -5.05 -4.04 20.07
C LEU A 9 -6.30 -4.12 20.96
N GLN A 10 -6.24 -3.57 22.18
CA GLN A 10 -7.39 -3.57 23.09
C GLN A 10 -8.60 -2.89 22.46
N ARG A 11 -8.43 -1.72 21.84
CA ARG A 11 -9.53 -1.01 21.16
C ARG A 11 -10.12 -1.82 20.02
N THR A 12 -9.29 -2.55 19.23
CA THR A 12 -9.83 -3.40 18.17
C THR A 12 -10.66 -4.55 18.70
N ILE A 13 -10.24 -5.17 19.80
CA ILE A 13 -11.00 -6.24 20.50
C ILE A 13 -12.33 -5.72 21.04
N GLU A 14 -12.34 -4.50 21.56
CA GLU A 14 -13.52 -3.84 22.10
C GLU A 14 -14.42 -3.20 21.03
N HIS A 15 -14.12 -3.39 19.75
CA HIS A 15 -14.79 -2.76 18.61
C HIS A 15 -14.82 -1.22 18.68
N ARG A 16 -13.81 -0.62 19.31
CA ARG A 16 -13.64 0.83 19.41
C ARG A 16 -12.75 1.34 18.28
N GLU A 17 -13.00 2.56 17.87
CA GLU A 17 -12.21 3.22 16.82
C GLU A 17 -10.83 3.62 17.35
N ILE A 18 -9.83 3.47 16.48
CA ILE A 18 -8.52 4.12 16.59
C ILE A 18 -8.63 5.40 15.76
N PHE A 19 -8.54 6.56 16.39
CA PHE A 19 -8.69 7.81 15.66
C PHE A 19 -7.58 8.01 14.63
N HIS A 20 -7.86 8.81 13.60
CA HIS A 20 -6.96 9.04 12.47
C HIS A 20 -5.51 9.30 12.89
N ASP A 21 -5.28 10.24 13.81
CA ASP A 21 -3.92 10.62 14.22
C ASP A 21 -3.23 9.51 15.03
N GLU A 22 -3.99 8.78 15.82
CA GLU A 22 -3.50 7.60 16.54
C GLU A 22 -3.14 6.47 15.58
N MET A 23 -3.93 6.28 14.51
CA MET A 23 -3.62 5.32 13.45
C MET A 23 -2.36 5.71 12.69
N VAL A 24 -2.17 7.00 12.41
CA VAL A 24 -0.92 7.52 11.82
C VAL A 24 0.28 7.18 12.70
N ASP A 25 0.20 7.43 14.01
CA ASP A 25 1.29 7.11 14.94
C ASP A 25 1.56 5.60 15.02
N LEU A 26 0.51 4.80 15.12
CA LEU A 26 0.61 3.33 15.15
C LEU A 26 1.27 2.78 13.88
N MET A 27 0.82 3.24 12.72
CA MET A 27 1.37 2.79 11.45
C MET A 27 2.84 3.20 11.28
N ARG A 28 3.25 4.37 11.75
CA ARG A 28 4.66 4.76 11.76
C ARG A 28 5.50 3.82 12.62
N GLN A 29 5.02 3.42 13.80
CA GLN A 29 5.70 2.45 14.66
C GLN A 29 5.83 1.09 13.94
N ILE A 30 4.77 0.62 13.27
CA ILE A 30 4.79 -0.63 12.50
C ILE A 30 5.79 -0.53 11.34
N MET A 31 5.75 0.54 10.56
CA MET A 31 6.61 0.71 9.38
C MET A 31 8.09 0.89 9.72
N ARG A 32 8.41 1.40 10.92
CA ARG A 32 9.78 1.47 11.45
C ARG A 32 10.29 0.15 12.02
N GLY A 33 9.40 -0.82 12.25
CA GLY A 33 9.74 -2.08 12.89
C GLY A 33 9.76 -2.04 14.42
N ASP A 34 9.21 -0.99 15.03
CA ASP A 34 9.14 -0.83 16.49
C ASP A 34 8.10 -1.76 17.14
N VAL A 35 7.20 -2.32 16.33
CA VAL A 35 6.15 -3.25 16.76
C VAL A 35 6.49 -4.66 16.30
N SER A 36 6.41 -5.65 17.21
CA SER A 36 6.71 -7.03 16.85
C SER A 36 5.75 -7.57 15.77
N PRO A 37 6.20 -8.48 14.88
CA PRO A 37 5.34 -9.07 13.86
C PRO A 37 4.07 -9.73 14.42
N THR A 38 4.17 -10.37 15.57
CA THR A 38 3.02 -11.00 16.25
C THR A 38 1.99 -9.96 16.68
N MET A 39 2.43 -8.85 17.27
CA MET A 39 1.55 -7.76 17.67
C MET A 39 0.92 -7.09 16.46
N THR A 40 1.70 -6.86 15.42
CA THR A 40 1.20 -6.31 14.14
C THR A 40 0.11 -7.21 13.55
N ALA A 41 0.35 -8.52 13.48
CA ALA A 41 -0.64 -9.47 12.98
C ALA A 41 -1.93 -9.45 13.84
N ALA A 42 -1.80 -9.37 15.17
CA ALA A 42 -2.95 -9.31 16.06
C ALA A 42 -3.79 -8.03 15.83
N ILE A 43 -3.12 -6.87 15.71
CA ILE A 43 -3.80 -5.59 15.44
C ILE A 43 -4.51 -5.62 14.08
N LEU A 44 -3.83 -6.08 13.01
CA LEU A 44 -4.42 -6.15 11.67
C LEU A 44 -5.63 -7.10 11.64
N THR A 45 -5.54 -8.24 12.33
CA THR A 45 -6.67 -9.16 12.48
C THR A 45 -7.82 -8.51 13.24
N GLY A 46 -7.51 -7.81 14.34
CA GLY A 46 -8.51 -7.08 15.12
C GLY A 46 -9.21 -6.00 14.32
N LEU A 47 -8.48 -5.20 13.55
CA LEU A 47 -9.04 -4.20 12.63
C LEU A 47 -10.00 -4.85 11.62
N ARG A 48 -9.59 -5.96 11.01
CA ARG A 48 -10.41 -6.67 10.02
C ARG A 48 -11.69 -7.25 10.63
N VAL A 49 -11.62 -7.79 11.84
CA VAL A 49 -12.78 -8.34 12.56
C VAL A 49 -13.75 -7.22 12.98
N LYS A 50 -13.20 -6.13 13.49
CA LYS A 50 -13.97 -4.94 13.89
C LYS A 50 -14.63 -4.25 12.68
N LYS A 51 -14.06 -4.35 11.52
CA LYS A 51 -14.25 -3.55 10.30
C LYS A 51 -13.68 -2.14 10.46
N GLU A 52 -12.77 -1.80 9.59
CA GLU A 52 -12.02 -0.56 9.60
C GLU A 52 -12.94 0.64 9.32
N THR A 53 -12.73 1.74 10.02
CA THR A 53 -13.38 3.01 9.73
C THR A 53 -12.63 3.77 8.62
N VAL A 54 -13.30 4.75 8.01
CA VAL A 54 -12.66 5.62 7.00
C VAL A 54 -11.46 6.36 7.57
N GLY A 55 -11.53 6.79 8.84
CA GLY A 55 -10.43 7.46 9.53
C GLY A 55 -9.21 6.56 9.71
N GLU A 56 -9.44 5.30 10.08
CA GLU A 56 -8.36 4.30 10.22
C GLU A 56 -7.69 3.99 8.88
N ILE A 57 -8.48 3.79 7.84
CA ILE A 57 -7.94 3.53 6.49
C ILE A 57 -7.15 4.74 5.98
N ALA A 58 -7.68 5.94 6.14
CA ALA A 58 -7.01 7.17 5.70
C ALA A 58 -5.70 7.41 6.46
N GLY A 59 -5.68 7.20 7.78
CA GLY A 59 -4.47 7.32 8.60
C GLY A 59 -3.40 6.30 8.17
N ALA A 60 -3.78 5.04 7.98
CA ALA A 60 -2.87 4.01 7.51
C ALA A 60 -2.31 4.32 6.12
N ALA A 61 -3.16 4.72 5.17
CA ALA A 61 -2.76 5.06 3.82
C ALA A 61 -1.79 6.27 3.78
N THR A 62 -2.01 7.26 4.65
CA THR A 62 -1.11 8.42 4.77
C THR A 62 0.32 7.99 5.07
N VAL A 63 0.50 7.09 6.06
CA VAL A 63 1.83 6.61 6.43
C VAL A 63 2.42 5.67 5.37
N MET A 64 1.63 4.81 4.76
CA MET A 64 2.12 3.96 3.66
C MET A 64 2.66 4.82 2.50
N ARG A 65 2.01 5.94 2.19
CA ARG A 65 2.51 6.90 1.19
C ARG A 65 3.77 7.63 1.65
N GLU A 66 3.87 7.98 2.94
CA GLU A 66 5.06 8.60 3.54
C GLU A 66 6.30 7.70 3.41
N PHE A 67 6.13 6.38 3.61
CA PHE A 67 7.20 5.38 3.53
C PHE A 67 7.40 4.80 2.14
N SER A 68 6.57 5.16 1.16
CA SER A 68 6.73 4.68 -0.21
C SER A 68 7.98 5.27 -0.86
N ARG A 69 8.66 4.45 -1.66
CA ARG A 69 9.74 4.95 -2.51
C ARG A 69 9.12 5.72 -3.67
N THR A 70 9.45 6.99 -3.79
CA THR A 70 9.11 7.79 -4.96
C THR A 70 10.01 7.39 -6.13
N VAL A 71 9.40 7.17 -7.28
CA VAL A 71 10.12 6.99 -8.55
C VAL A 71 10.11 8.33 -9.26
N ASP A 72 11.29 8.84 -9.57
CA ASP A 72 11.40 10.06 -10.37
C ASP A 72 11.22 9.68 -11.85
N VAL A 73 10.14 10.20 -12.44
CA VAL A 73 9.83 10.01 -13.87
C VAL A 73 10.14 11.32 -14.58
N ALA A 74 11.16 11.29 -15.42
CA ALA A 74 11.65 12.47 -16.13
C ALA A 74 10.59 13.05 -17.10
N ASP A 75 9.85 12.19 -17.79
CA ASP A 75 8.73 12.59 -18.64
C ASP A 75 7.43 11.98 -18.11
N ARG A 76 6.50 12.86 -17.73
CA ARG A 76 5.17 12.49 -17.24
C ARG A 76 4.08 12.62 -18.30
N THR A 77 4.48 12.91 -19.54
CA THR A 77 3.54 13.00 -20.65
C THR A 77 2.96 11.62 -20.92
N HIS A 78 1.63 11.53 -20.92
CA HIS A 78 0.91 10.26 -21.08
C HIS A 78 1.29 9.18 -20.04
N LEU A 79 1.62 9.61 -18.81
CA LEU A 79 1.87 8.68 -17.70
C LEU A 79 0.56 8.00 -17.29
N VAL A 80 0.55 6.67 -17.32
CA VAL A 80 -0.60 5.85 -16.90
C VAL A 80 -0.16 4.82 -15.86
N ASP A 81 -0.95 4.66 -14.81
CA ASP A 81 -0.81 3.59 -13.84
C ASP A 81 -1.75 2.45 -14.23
N ILE A 82 -1.19 1.26 -14.41
CA ILE A 82 -1.94 0.05 -14.80
C ILE A 82 -1.77 -0.97 -13.68
N VAL A 83 -2.55 -0.81 -12.61
CA VAL A 83 -2.52 -1.72 -11.48
C VAL A 83 -3.88 -2.37 -11.27
N GLY A 84 -3.86 -3.68 -11.09
CA GLY A 84 -5.03 -4.42 -10.63
C GLY A 84 -5.03 -4.51 -9.10
N THR A 85 -6.18 -4.30 -8.48
CA THR A 85 -6.32 -4.39 -7.02
C THR A 85 -6.17 -5.81 -6.48
N GLY A 86 -6.26 -6.82 -7.36
CA GLY A 86 -6.20 -8.23 -6.99
C GLY A 86 -7.44 -8.71 -6.23
N GLY A 87 -7.40 -9.95 -5.78
CA GLY A 87 -8.42 -10.48 -4.88
C GLY A 87 -9.77 -10.85 -5.51
N ASP A 88 -9.89 -10.79 -6.83
CA ASP A 88 -11.12 -11.13 -7.57
C ASP A 88 -11.36 -12.64 -7.71
N GLY A 89 -10.38 -13.47 -7.31
CA GLY A 89 -10.44 -14.93 -7.38
C GLY A 89 -10.51 -15.51 -8.79
N SER A 90 -10.31 -14.70 -9.83
CA SER A 90 -10.53 -15.11 -11.22
C SER A 90 -9.45 -16.02 -11.80
N HIS A 91 -8.29 -16.15 -11.13
CA HIS A 91 -7.16 -16.99 -11.54
C HIS A 91 -6.75 -16.87 -13.02
N THR A 92 -6.97 -15.72 -13.64
CA THR A 92 -6.59 -15.43 -15.02
C THR A 92 -5.11 -15.07 -15.12
N PHE A 93 -4.59 -14.98 -16.35
CA PHE A 93 -3.25 -14.43 -16.57
C PHE A 93 -3.17 -12.97 -16.08
N ASN A 94 -1.95 -12.47 -15.86
CA ASN A 94 -1.74 -11.11 -15.36
C ASN A 94 -2.11 -10.07 -16.44
N ILE A 95 -3.39 -9.69 -16.43
CA ILE A 95 -3.96 -8.73 -17.41
C ILE A 95 -3.26 -7.38 -17.30
N SER A 96 -2.96 -6.91 -16.09
CA SER A 96 -2.28 -5.63 -15.87
C SER A 96 -0.90 -5.60 -16.53
N THR A 97 -0.12 -6.67 -16.37
CA THR A 97 1.19 -6.78 -17.03
C THR A 97 1.07 -6.80 -18.56
N ALA A 98 0.12 -7.55 -19.10
CA ALA A 98 -0.10 -7.60 -20.55
C ALA A 98 -0.54 -6.23 -21.09
N SER A 99 -1.44 -5.53 -20.39
CA SER A 99 -1.91 -4.19 -20.74
C SER A 99 -0.81 -3.15 -20.72
N MET A 100 0.18 -3.28 -19.82
CA MET A 100 1.33 -2.38 -19.75
C MET A 100 2.14 -2.39 -21.05
N PHE A 101 2.40 -3.56 -21.61
CA PHE A 101 3.15 -3.65 -22.88
C PHE A 101 2.37 -3.04 -24.05
N VAL A 102 1.06 -3.21 -24.08
CA VAL A 102 0.20 -2.62 -25.11
C VAL A 102 0.18 -1.08 -24.98
N ALA A 103 0.02 -0.57 -23.77
CA ALA A 103 0.03 0.88 -23.51
C ALA A 103 1.38 1.51 -23.86
N ALA A 104 2.49 0.86 -23.50
CA ALA A 104 3.83 1.32 -23.84
C ALA A 104 4.07 1.30 -25.34
N ALA A 105 3.62 0.27 -26.06
CA ALA A 105 3.70 0.21 -27.52
C ALA A 105 2.87 1.30 -28.21
N ALA A 106 1.79 1.77 -27.57
CA ALA A 106 0.98 2.90 -28.04
C ALA A 106 1.58 4.27 -27.70
N GLY A 107 2.77 4.32 -27.08
CA GLY A 107 3.48 5.56 -26.73
C GLY A 107 3.17 6.12 -25.34
N ALA A 108 2.49 5.38 -24.48
CA ALA A 108 2.28 5.78 -23.09
C ALA A 108 3.50 5.42 -22.22
N THR A 109 3.81 6.26 -21.23
CA THR A 109 4.70 5.89 -20.14
C THR A 109 3.88 5.07 -19.13
N ALA A 110 3.96 3.75 -19.22
CA ALA A 110 3.18 2.86 -18.39
C ALA A 110 3.93 2.53 -17.10
N PHE A 111 3.24 2.63 -15.98
CA PHE A 111 3.73 2.31 -14.65
C PHE A 111 2.84 1.25 -14.00
N ILE A 112 3.43 0.30 -13.30
CA ILE A 112 2.73 -0.61 -12.42
C ILE A 112 3.21 -0.32 -11.00
N ALA A 113 2.37 0.32 -10.21
CA ALA A 113 2.58 0.48 -8.78
C ALA A 113 2.36 -0.88 -8.10
N GLY A 114 3.39 -1.67 -8.03
CA GLY A 114 3.35 -2.97 -7.38
C GLY A 114 4.74 -3.49 -7.14
N TRP A 115 4.86 -4.52 -6.39
CA TRP A 115 6.06 -5.13 -5.83
C TRP A 115 7.18 -5.45 -6.81
N ALA A 116 6.99 -5.29 -8.10
CA ALA A 116 7.90 -5.75 -9.14
C ALA A 116 8.41 -4.66 -10.08
N CYS A 117 8.23 -3.39 -9.80
CA CYS A 117 8.89 -2.36 -10.61
C CYS A 117 10.34 -2.13 -10.15
N ALA A 118 11.08 -3.21 -10.03
CA ALA A 118 12.51 -3.16 -9.93
C ALA A 118 13.09 -3.58 -11.29
N ARG A 119 13.57 -2.61 -12.03
CA ARG A 119 14.50 -2.80 -13.16
C ARG A 119 13.92 -3.26 -14.49
N SER A 120 13.52 -2.32 -15.29
CA SER A 120 13.90 -2.39 -16.70
C SER A 120 14.52 -1.07 -17.12
N SER A 121 15.68 -0.77 -16.57
CA SER A 121 16.66 0.08 -17.25
C SER A 121 17.53 -0.84 -18.12
N THR A 122 16.97 -1.50 -19.08
CA THR A 122 17.73 -1.96 -20.23
C THR A 122 17.67 -0.82 -21.22
N SER A 123 18.73 0.00 -21.17
CA SER A 123 19.14 0.80 -22.29
C SER A 123 19.26 -0.11 -23.51
N LEU A 124 18.26 -0.12 -24.36
CA LEU A 124 18.49 -0.45 -25.76
C LEU A 124 19.16 0.78 -26.35
N GLY A 125 20.49 0.78 -26.29
CA GLY A 125 21.30 1.69 -27.10
C GLY A 125 21.14 1.38 -28.59
N PRO A 126 21.56 2.33 -29.47
CA PRO A 126 21.28 2.31 -30.88
C PRO A 126 21.89 1.12 -31.58
#